data_fb46ffea98040363539a7e875e7ecc0d
#
_entry.id   fb46ffea98040363539a7e875e7ecc0d
#
_cell.length_a   1.000
_cell.length_b   1.000
_cell.length_c   1.000
_cell.angle_alpha   90.00
_cell.angle_beta   90.00
_cell.angle_gamma   90.00
#
_symmetry.space_group_name_H-M   'P 1'
#
loop_
_entity.id
_entity.type
_entity.pdbx_description
1 polymer ?
#
loop_
_entity_poly.entity_id
_entity_poly.type
_entity_poly.pdbx_seq_one_letter_code
_entity_poly.pdbx_strand_id
1 'polypeptide(L)'
;MRQFQLESEFQPAGDQPDAIAGLMNGIEVGELYQTLLGVTGSGKTFKMAQLIASTGRTALILAPNKRLAAQLYAEMREFFPGNAVEYFVSYYDYCQPEAYVPSSDTYIEKDASINDHIDQMRLSATKALLEREDTIIVSTVSAIYGLGDPAAYHGMILHLRQGGLAEQRNILRRLSELQYTRNEMDLRRGTFRVRGDVIDIFPAESERFAVRIELFGDQIERLARFDPLTGEVDERLKRFTIYPKSHYVTPRETLLAATKVIRDELTERLAVLRDEERLLEAQRLEQRTQYDLERIEELGYCNGIENYPRCLSGRKVGEPPPTLIDDLPDNALLFVDESHVTVPQLGAMDKGDRSRKETLVEYGFRLPSALDNRPLRFDEFERMIPQTVFVSATPGAYESEHSSSIVDQVVRPTGLVDPVLEVRPVATQVDDLISEIQLRTNVSERVLVTTLTKRMSEELAEYLREEGIKVHYIHSEIHTLERSEILRDLRSGTYDVLVGINLLREGLDLPEVSLVAILDADKEGFLRNDTSLIQTCGRAARNVEGKVIMYADNVTRSMKSAISETERRRQKQMKYNETHEIIPK
;
A
#
# COMPACT_ATOMS: atom_id res chain seq x y z
N MET A 1 0.39 -8.72 28.19
CA MET A 1 0.52 -7.79 27.06
C MET A 1 1.96 -7.80 26.64
N ARG A 2 2.27 -8.08 25.38
CA ARG A 2 3.60 -7.85 24.84
C ARG A 2 3.71 -6.37 24.56
N GLN A 3 4.76 -5.72 25.05
CA GLN A 3 5.04 -4.31 24.74
C GLN A 3 5.84 -4.20 23.47
N PHE A 4 5.68 -3.11 22.74
CA PHE A 4 6.58 -2.78 21.64
C PHE A 4 7.99 -2.57 22.16
N GLN A 5 8.95 -3.26 21.57
CA GLN A 5 10.38 -3.13 21.89
C GLN A 5 11.08 -2.58 20.66
N LEU A 6 11.39 -1.28 20.72
CA LEU A 6 12.12 -0.60 19.65
C LEU A 6 13.61 -0.93 19.78
N GLU A 7 14.16 -1.55 18.76
CA GLU A 7 15.59 -1.80 18.60
C GLU A 7 16.16 -0.84 17.55
N SER A 8 17.10 0.02 17.93
CA SER A 8 17.74 0.96 17.03
C SER A 8 19.11 1.38 17.54
N GLU A 9 20.07 1.44 16.66
CA GLU A 9 21.38 2.05 16.94
C GLU A 9 21.30 3.59 17.00
N PHE A 10 20.22 4.17 16.48
CA PHE A 10 20.02 5.61 16.42
C PHE A 10 19.27 6.13 17.65
N GLN A 11 19.68 7.32 18.10
CA GLN A 11 18.95 8.09 19.09
C GLN A 11 18.31 9.31 18.41
N PRO A 12 17.18 9.82 18.91
CA PRO A 12 16.58 11.04 18.40
C PRO A 12 17.57 12.21 18.43
N ALA A 13 17.76 12.86 17.29
CA ALA A 13 18.71 13.96 17.14
C ALA A 13 18.09 15.11 16.32
N GLY A 14 18.71 16.27 16.32
CA GLY A 14 18.17 17.45 15.65
C GLY A 14 16.93 17.99 16.35
N ASP A 15 15.90 18.25 15.56
CA ASP A 15 14.56 18.63 16.06
C ASP A 15 13.62 17.41 16.22
N GLN A 16 14.16 16.18 16.12
CA GLN A 16 13.36 14.96 16.31
C GLN A 16 12.77 14.83 17.72
N PRO A 17 13.52 15.11 18.83
CA PRO A 17 12.96 15.02 20.18
C PRO A 17 11.75 15.94 20.37
N ASP A 18 11.85 17.19 19.91
CA ASP A 18 10.76 18.17 20.02
C ASP A 18 9.56 17.75 19.15
N ALA A 19 9.80 17.23 17.96
CA ALA A 19 8.77 16.73 17.08
C ALA A 19 8.04 15.51 17.68
N ILE A 20 8.77 14.57 18.26
CA ILE A 20 8.17 13.40 18.95
C ILE A 20 7.35 13.87 20.15
N ALA A 21 7.88 14.78 20.97
CA ALA A 21 7.19 15.31 22.14
C ALA A 21 5.89 16.06 21.74
N GLY A 22 5.95 16.87 20.68
CA GLY A 22 4.78 17.58 20.16
C GLY A 22 3.67 16.63 19.69
N LEU A 23 4.01 15.61 18.90
CA LEU A 23 3.06 14.61 18.44
C LEU A 23 2.50 13.75 19.59
N MET A 24 3.36 13.35 20.54
CA MET A 24 2.91 12.61 21.71
C MET A 24 1.92 13.40 22.55
N ASN A 25 2.19 14.69 22.79
CA ASN A 25 1.25 15.55 23.50
C ASN A 25 -0.12 15.62 22.79
N GLY A 26 -0.14 15.79 21.47
CA GLY A 26 -1.39 15.80 20.71
C GLY A 26 -2.14 14.45 20.80
N ILE A 27 -1.41 13.31 20.75
CA ILE A 27 -2.02 11.98 20.94
C ILE A 27 -2.63 11.85 22.35
N GLU A 28 -1.93 12.31 23.39
CA GLU A 28 -2.37 12.22 24.79
C GLU A 28 -3.59 13.11 25.09
N VAL A 29 -3.65 14.30 24.50
CA VAL A 29 -4.82 15.19 24.64
C VAL A 29 -5.99 14.81 23.74
N GLY A 30 -5.84 13.79 22.91
CA GLY A 30 -6.91 13.25 22.09
C GLY A 30 -7.14 13.98 20.76
N GLU A 31 -6.14 14.69 20.22
CA GLU A 31 -6.25 15.28 18.88
C GLU A 31 -6.51 14.18 17.84
N LEU A 32 -7.55 14.35 17.03
CA LEU A 32 -7.92 13.33 16.03
C LEU A 32 -6.92 13.32 14.86
N TYR A 33 -6.51 14.50 14.41
CA TYR A 33 -5.60 14.68 13.28
C TYR A 33 -4.42 15.57 13.63
N GLN A 34 -3.23 15.11 13.32
CA GLN A 34 -1.99 15.86 13.44
C GLN A 34 -1.18 15.72 12.14
N THR A 35 -0.35 16.70 11.83
CA THR A 35 0.55 16.63 10.66
C THR A 35 2.00 16.75 11.10
N LEU A 36 2.83 15.78 10.69
CA LEU A 36 4.28 15.86 10.72
C LEU A 36 4.79 16.39 9.37
N LEU A 37 5.19 17.66 9.34
CA LEU A 37 5.90 18.23 8.20
C LEU A 37 7.38 17.80 8.29
N GLY A 38 7.72 16.66 7.67
CA GLY A 38 9.06 16.08 7.73
C GLY A 38 9.76 16.13 6.38
N VAL A 39 10.86 16.89 6.29
CA VAL A 39 11.65 16.96 5.05
C VAL A 39 12.27 15.61 4.69
N THR A 40 12.67 15.46 3.43
CA THR A 40 13.36 14.25 2.97
C THR A 40 14.66 14.04 3.74
N GLY A 41 14.90 12.82 4.21
CA GLY A 41 16.12 12.48 5.00
C GLY A 41 16.06 12.91 6.46
N SER A 42 14.91 13.34 6.98
CA SER A 42 14.77 13.72 8.40
C SER A 42 14.48 12.56 9.36
N GLY A 43 14.39 11.32 8.86
CA GLY A 43 14.07 10.14 9.68
C GLY A 43 12.60 10.02 10.04
N LYS A 44 11.68 10.27 9.12
CA LYS A 44 10.22 10.16 9.32
C LYS A 44 9.81 8.78 9.85
N THR A 45 10.33 7.70 9.27
CA THR A 45 10.04 6.31 9.68
C THR A 45 10.46 6.05 11.13
N PHE A 46 11.64 6.50 11.51
CA PHE A 46 12.14 6.36 12.89
C PHE A 46 11.21 7.04 13.92
N LYS A 47 10.63 8.19 13.58
CA LYS A 47 9.66 8.85 14.47
C LYS A 47 8.34 8.11 14.57
N MET A 48 7.81 7.60 13.46
CA MET A 48 6.65 6.72 13.52
C MET A 48 6.92 5.54 14.47
N ALA A 49 8.11 4.93 14.38
CA ALA A 49 8.53 3.85 15.28
C ALA A 49 8.62 4.32 16.75
N GLN A 50 9.17 5.50 17.03
CA GLN A 50 9.23 6.07 18.38
C GLN A 50 7.83 6.33 18.96
N LEU A 51 6.90 6.88 18.17
CA LEU A 51 5.52 7.10 18.59
C LEU A 51 4.80 5.78 18.88
N ILE A 52 4.97 4.76 18.04
CA ILE A 52 4.39 3.43 18.25
C ILE A 52 4.93 2.81 19.55
N ALA A 53 6.24 2.85 19.74
CA ALA A 53 6.89 2.30 20.95
C ALA A 53 6.43 3.04 22.22
N SER A 54 6.34 4.37 22.17
CA SER A 54 5.97 5.20 23.31
C SER A 54 4.50 5.06 23.69
N THR A 55 3.60 4.93 22.71
CA THR A 55 2.16 4.78 22.95
C THR A 55 1.76 3.35 23.30
N GLY A 56 2.51 2.36 22.84
CA GLY A 56 2.20 0.94 22.99
C GLY A 56 0.93 0.50 22.25
N ARG A 57 0.50 1.25 21.22
CA ARG A 57 -0.76 1.06 20.50
C ARG A 57 -0.55 0.36 19.17
N THR A 58 -1.47 -0.52 18.79
CA THR A 58 -1.54 -1.08 17.43
C THR A 58 -1.50 0.04 16.40
N ALA A 59 -0.75 -0.14 15.32
CA ALA A 59 -0.58 0.88 14.30
C ALA A 59 -0.87 0.36 12.89
N LEU A 60 -1.56 1.20 12.09
CA LEU A 60 -1.70 1.05 10.65
C LEU A 60 -0.90 2.17 9.95
N ILE A 61 -0.04 1.80 9.02
CA ILE A 61 0.74 2.75 8.22
C ILE A 61 0.29 2.62 6.76
N LEU A 62 -0.27 3.69 6.20
CA LEU A 62 -0.70 3.76 4.81
C LEU A 62 0.38 4.43 3.96
N ALA A 63 0.86 3.74 2.94
CA ALA A 63 1.79 4.25 1.94
C ALA A 63 1.12 4.42 0.57
N PRO A 64 1.58 5.36 -0.28
CA PRO A 64 0.93 5.65 -1.57
C PRO A 64 1.10 4.54 -2.61
N ASN A 65 2.08 3.64 -2.45
CA ASN A 65 2.34 2.56 -3.39
C ASN A 65 3.04 1.37 -2.72
N LYS A 66 3.04 0.20 -3.42
CA LYS A 66 3.63 -1.05 -2.92
C LYS A 66 5.14 -0.94 -2.60
N ARG A 67 5.89 -0.14 -3.37
CA ARG A 67 7.34 0.00 -3.19
C ARG A 67 7.67 0.70 -1.88
N LEU A 68 7.01 1.83 -1.60
CA LEU A 68 7.18 2.52 -0.32
C LEU A 68 6.65 1.70 0.85
N ALA A 69 5.52 1.02 0.67
CA ALA A 69 5.00 0.10 1.68
C ALA A 69 6.02 -1.02 1.99
N ALA A 70 6.67 -1.60 0.98
CA ALA A 70 7.71 -2.62 1.19
C ALA A 70 8.94 -2.07 1.91
N GLN A 71 9.36 -0.85 1.59
CA GLN A 71 10.45 -0.17 2.30
C GLN A 71 10.09 0.07 3.77
N LEU A 72 8.93 0.66 4.04
CA LEU A 72 8.46 0.92 5.41
C LEU A 72 8.30 -0.38 6.21
N TYR A 73 7.80 -1.44 5.56
CA TYR A 73 7.69 -2.76 6.17
C TYR A 73 9.06 -3.30 6.59
N ALA A 74 10.06 -3.22 5.71
CA ALA A 74 11.42 -3.66 6.02
C ALA A 74 12.02 -2.85 7.17
N GLU A 75 11.93 -1.52 7.12
CA GLU A 75 12.42 -0.62 8.19
C GLU A 75 11.71 -0.90 9.53
N MET A 76 10.37 -1.08 9.53
CA MET A 76 9.64 -1.40 10.76
C MET A 76 10.00 -2.78 11.32
N ARG A 77 10.28 -3.76 10.48
CA ARG A 77 10.77 -5.07 10.94
C ARG A 77 12.15 -5.01 11.59
N GLU A 78 13.01 -4.13 11.11
CA GLU A 78 14.31 -3.88 11.75
C GLU A 78 14.14 -3.19 13.10
N PHE A 79 13.21 -2.23 13.21
CA PHE A 79 12.92 -1.53 14.46
C PHE A 79 12.18 -2.39 15.50
N PHE A 80 11.38 -3.36 15.06
CA PHE A 80 10.53 -4.18 15.92
C PHE A 80 10.66 -5.69 15.65
N PRO A 81 11.86 -6.28 15.80
CA PRO A 81 12.10 -7.69 15.45
C PRO A 81 11.32 -8.68 16.31
N GLY A 82 10.91 -8.29 17.52
CA GLY A 82 10.15 -9.11 18.48
C GLY A 82 8.62 -8.95 18.39
N ASN A 83 8.14 -7.95 17.65
CA ASN A 83 6.72 -7.62 17.54
C ASN A 83 6.11 -8.10 16.22
N ALA A 84 4.79 -8.01 16.08
CA ALA A 84 4.12 -8.37 14.84
C ALA A 84 4.18 -7.18 13.86
N VAL A 85 5.06 -7.26 12.88
CA VAL A 85 5.10 -6.32 11.77
C VAL A 85 4.60 -7.05 10.52
N GLU A 86 3.50 -6.59 9.96
CA GLU A 86 2.74 -7.27 8.93
C GLU A 86 2.59 -6.40 7.67
N TYR A 87 2.41 -7.06 6.52
CA TYR A 87 2.32 -6.40 5.22
C TYR A 87 0.98 -6.68 4.56
N PHE A 88 0.23 -5.62 4.23
CA PHE A 88 -1.10 -5.74 3.68
C PHE A 88 -1.29 -4.86 2.44
N VAL A 89 -0.94 -5.38 1.27
CA VAL A 89 -1.09 -4.69 -0.02
C VAL A 89 -1.94 -5.54 -0.98
N SER A 90 -2.21 -5.03 -2.18
CA SER A 90 -2.89 -5.82 -3.21
C SER A 90 -2.08 -7.06 -3.56
N TYR A 91 -2.70 -8.24 -3.49
CA TYR A 91 -2.07 -9.54 -3.79
C TYR A 91 -1.96 -9.84 -5.29
N TYR A 92 -2.37 -8.93 -6.15
CA TYR A 92 -2.17 -9.06 -7.58
C TYR A 92 -0.80 -8.53 -8.01
N ASP A 93 0.00 -9.35 -8.69
CA ASP A 93 1.20 -8.89 -9.41
C ASP A 93 0.80 -8.10 -10.65
N TYR A 94 -0.23 -8.60 -11.34
CA TYR A 94 -0.91 -7.95 -12.45
C TYR A 94 -2.40 -8.07 -12.24
N CYS A 95 -3.14 -7.02 -12.52
CA CYS A 95 -4.61 -7.01 -12.50
C CYS A 95 -5.15 -6.08 -13.56
N GLN A 96 -5.75 -6.67 -14.58
CA GLN A 96 -6.64 -5.97 -15.50
C GLN A 96 -8.07 -6.18 -15.00
N PRO A 97 -8.72 -5.15 -14.47
CA PRO A 97 -10.09 -5.28 -13.99
C PRO A 97 -11.04 -5.54 -15.14
N GLU A 98 -12.09 -6.30 -14.86
CA GLU A 98 -13.20 -6.48 -15.79
C GLU A 98 -13.77 -5.13 -16.23
N ALA A 99 -13.95 -4.93 -17.52
CA ALA A 99 -14.50 -3.69 -18.07
C ALA A 99 -15.29 -3.95 -19.37
N TYR A 100 -16.16 -3.03 -19.70
CA TYR A 100 -16.84 -3.02 -20.99
C TYR A 100 -16.72 -1.65 -21.65
N VAL A 101 -16.38 -1.63 -22.93
CA VAL A 101 -16.24 -0.42 -23.73
C VAL A 101 -17.39 -0.37 -24.75
N PRO A 102 -18.48 0.37 -24.47
CA PRO A 102 -19.67 0.38 -25.32
C PRO A 102 -19.41 0.84 -26.76
N SER A 103 -18.47 1.80 -26.94
CA SER A 103 -18.17 2.36 -28.26
C SER A 103 -17.57 1.37 -29.26
N SER A 104 -16.91 0.32 -28.77
CA SER A 104 -16.29 -0.74 -29.57
C SER A 104 -16.90 -2.12 -29.34
N ASP A 105 -18.00 -2.21 -28.55
CA ASP A 105 -18.61 -3.48 -28.10
C ASP A 105 -17.55 -4.49 -27.61
N THR A 106 -16.59 -3.98 -26.82
CA THR A 106 -15.45 -4.79 -26.35
C THR A 106 -15.61 -5.10 -24.88
N TYR A 107 -15.77 -6.37 -24.54
CA TYR A 107 -15.70 -6.86 -23.18
C TYR A 107 -14.28 -7.27 -22.85
N ILE A 108 -13.74 -6.71 -21.77
CA ILE A 108 -12.44 -7.02 -21.23
C ILE A 108 -12.67 -7.91 -20.01
N GLU A 109 -12.31 -9.17 -20.13
CA GLU A 109 -12.38 -10.11 -19.00
C GLU A 109 -11.36 -9.74 -17.93
N LYS A 110 -11.70 -10.00 -16.65
CA LYS A 110 -10.74 -9.85 -15.55
C LYS A 110 -9.56 -10.80 -15.78
N ASP A 111 -8.38 -10.23 -15.94
CA ASP A 111 -7.14 -10.98 -15.98
C ASP A 111 -6.28 -10.57 -14.78
N ALA A 112 -5.88 -11.54 -13.98
CA ALA A 112 -5.15 -11.27 -12.75
C ALA A 112 -4.20 -12.42 -12.39
N SER A 113 -2.98 -12.06 -12.08
CA SER A 113 -1.98 -12.95 -11.50
C SER A 113 -1.90 -12.73 -10.00
N ILE A 114 -2.21 -13.75 -9.23
CA ILE A 114 -2.17 -13.72 -7.76
C ILE A 114 -0.76 -14.06 -7.29
N ASN A 115 -0.22 -13.22 -6.41
CA ASN A 115 1.01 -13.50 -5.69
C ASN A 115 0.68 -14.24 -4.39
N ASP A 116 0.95 -15.54 -4.36
CA ASP A 116 0.65 -16.41 -3.21
C ASP A 116 1.36 -15.95 -1.92
N HIS A 117 2.54 -15.36 -2.03
CA HIS A 117 3.27 -14.87 -0.86
C HIS A 117 2.61 -13.61 -0.28
N ILE A 118 2.20 -12.66 -1.11
CA ILE A 118 1.46 -11.47 -0.65
C ILE A 118 0.09 -11.87 -0.08
N ASP A 119 -0.59 -12.84 -0.68
CA ASP A 119 -1.85 -13.36 -0.15
C ASP A 119 -1.67 -13.98 1.25
N GLN A 120 -0.62 -14.76 1.45
CA GLN A 120 -0.23 -15.30 2.75
C GLN A 120 0.05 -14.20 3.78
N MET A 121 0.78 -13.13 3.40
CA MET A 121 1.08 -11.99 4.28
C MET A 121 -0.20 -11.25 4.71
N ARG A 122 -1.20 -11.12 3.82
CA ARG A 122 -2.50 -10.53 4.15
C ARG A 122 -3.26 -11.33 5.19
N LEU A 123 -3.28 -12.66 5.05
CA LEU A 123 -3.90 -13.54 6.04
C LEU A 123 -3.16 -13.49 7.38
N SER A 124 -1.82 -13.39 7.35
CA SER A 124 -0.99 -13.18 8.55
C SER A 124 -1.34 -11.87 9.25
N ALA A 125 -1.51 -10.78 8.49
CA ALA A 125 -1.87 -9.48 9.03
C ALA A 125 -3.23 -9.50 9.76
N THR A 126 -4.26 -10.08 9.15
CA THR A 126 -5.57 -10.22 9.80
C THR A 126 -5.49 -11.08 11.06
N LYS A 127 -4.77 -12.21 11.00
CA LYS A 127 -4.53 -13.05 12.19
C LYS A 127 -3.82 -12.28 13.30
N ALA A 128 -2.79 -11.50 12.97
CA ALA A 128 -2.04 -10.73 13.94
C ALA A 128 -2.93 -9.71 14.67
N LEU A 129 -3.82 -9.01 13.96
CA LEU A 129 -4.81 -8.10 14.57
C LEU A 129 -5.73 -8.82 15.56
N LEU A 130 -6.10 -10.08 15.28
CA LEU A 130 -7.01 -10.86 16.12
C LEU A 130 -6.35 -11.46 17.36
N GLU A 131 -5.05 -11.76 17.28
CA GLU A 131 -4.33 -12.48 18.34
C GLU A 131 -3.39 -11.59 19.15
N ARG A 132 -3.00 -10.40 18.64
CA ARG A 132 -1.92 -9.58 19.22
C ARG A 132 -2.30 -8.11 19.28
N GLU A 133 -1.96 -7.47 20.40
CA GLU A 133 -2.11 -6.02 20.59
C GLU A 133 -0.86 -5.25 20.11
N ASP A 134 0.30 -5.92 20.00
CA ASP A 134 1.57 -5.38 19.57
C ASP A 134 1.78 -5.53 18.06
N THR A 135 0.81 -5.06 17.27
CA THR A 135 0.77 -5.24 15.81
C THR A 135 0.98 -3.92 15.07
N ILE A 136 1.87 -3.95 14.09
CA ILE A 136 2.08 -2.87 13.12
C ILE A 136 1.73 -3.42 11.73
N ILE A 137 0.80 -2.78 11.03
CA ILE A 137 0.49 -3.15 9.65
C ILE A 137 0.94 -2.04 8.72
N VAL A 138 1.73 -2.41 7.70
CA VAL A 138 2.08 -1.51 6.60
C VAL A 138 1.23 -1.89 5.39
N SER A 139 0.46 -0.92 4.91
CA SER A 139 -0.50 -1.11 3.83
C SER A 139 -0.43 -0.01 2.77
N THR A 140 -1.23 -0.17 1.74
CA THR A 140 -1.53 0.86 0.74
C THR A 140 -3.04 1.15 0.78
N VAL A 141 -3.57 1.84 -0.21
CA VAL A 141 -5.02 2.00 -0.40
C VAL A 141 -5.78 0.67 -0.43
N SER A 142 -5.09 -0.48 -0.46
CA SER A 142 -5.72 -1.80 -0.30
C SER A 142 -6.45 -1.97 1.02
N ALA A 143 -6.09 -1.20 2.05
CA ALA A 143 -6.75 -1.24 3.37
C ALA A 143 -8.22 -0.79 3.33
N ILE A 144 -8.62 0.04 2.36
CA ILE A 144 -10.00 0.52 2.21
C ILE A 144 -10.85 -0.34 1.27
N TYR A 145 -10.29 -1.39 0.66
CA TYR A 145 -11.04 -2.32 -0.17
C TYR A 145 -11.75 -3.36 0.68
N GLY A 146 -12.95 -3.75 0.23
CA GLY A 146 -13.75 -4.76 0.89
C GLY A 146 -13.00 -6.08 1.08
N LEU A 147 -13.00 -6.56 2.30
CA LEU A 147 -12.67 -7.92 2.71
C LEU A 147 -13.96 -8.73 2.82
N GLY A 148 -13.87 -10.00 3.16
CA GLY A 148 -15.03 -10.78 3.56
C GLY A 148 -15.67 -10.24 4.85
N ASP A 149 -16.80 -10.80 5.22
CA ASP A 149 -17.46 -10.44 6.49
C ASP A 149 -16.58 -10.81 7.70
N PRO A 150 -16.13 -9.84 8.54
CA PRO A 150 -15.32 -10.11 9.72
C PRO A 150 -16.00 -11.08 10.71
N ALA A 151 -17.31 -10.96 10.92
CA ALA A 151 -18.04 -11.83 11.81
C ALA A 151 -18.05 -13.29 11.31
N ALA A 152 -18.21 -13.48 9.98
CA ALA A 152 -18.10 -14.79 9.36
C ALA A 152 -16.68 -15.33 9.48
N TYR A 153 -15.65 -14.52 9.20
CA TYR A 153 -14.25 -14.91 9.32
C TYR A 153 -13.89 -15.34 10.75
N HIS A 154 -14.29 -14.57 11.77
CA HIS A 154 -14.09 -14.88 13.18
C HIS A 154 -14.88 -16.13 13.62
N GLY A 155 -16.10 -16.33 13.11
CA GLY A 155 -16.92 -17.50 13.39
C GLY A 155 -16.41 -18.78 12.71
N MET A 156 -15.60 -18.65 11.67
CA MET A 156 -15.11 -19.75 10.82
C MET A 156 -13.68 -20.16 11.19
N ILE A 157 -13.31 -20.21 12.47
CA ILE A 157 -12.01 -20.70 12.94
C ILE A 157 -12.12 -22.10 13.52
N LEU A 158 -11.00 -22.82 13.56
CA LEU A 158 -10.90 -24.14 14.20
C LEU A 158 -9.93 -24.07 15.37
N HIS A 159 -10.46 -24.10 16.59
CA HIS A 159 -9.67 -24.16 17.80
C HIS A 159 -9.27 -25.61 18.12
N LEU A 160 -7.98 -25.86 18.23
CA LEU A 160 -7.40 -27.13 18.61
C LEU A 160 -6.76 -27.00 20.00
N ARG A 161 -7.02 -28.00 20.88
CA ARG A 161 -6.43 -28.05 22.21
C ARG A 161 -6.00 -29.47 22.52
N GLN A 162 -4.76 -29.65 22.98
CA GLN A 162 -4.28 -30.94 23.48
C GLN A 162 -5.17 -31.44 24.63
N GLY A 163 -5.56 -32.71 24.58
CA GLY A 163 -6.51 -33.32 25.52
C GLY A 163 -7.98 -33.01 25.23
N GLY A 164 -8.28 -32.17 24.24
CA GLY A 164 -9.65 -31.87 23.82
C GLY A 164 -10.31 -33.02 23.07
N LEU A 165 -11.63 -33.15 23.19
CA LEU A 165 -12.42 -34.11 22.41
C LEU A 165 -12.70 -33.51 21.01
N ALA A 166 -12.32 -34.25 19.98
CA ALA A 166 -12.56 -33.84 18.59
C ALA A 166 -12.53 -35.07 17.68
N GLU A 167 -13.69 -35.47 17.19
CA GLU A 167 -13.78 -36.53 16.19
C GLU A 167 -13.04 -36.13 14.90
N GLN A 168 -12.24 -37.02 14.36
CA GLN A 168 -11.50 -36.78 13.10
C GLN A 168 -12.40 -36.25 11.98
N ARG A 169 -13.59 -36.84 11.81
CA ARG A 169 -14.55 -36.42 10.78
C ARG A 169 -14.98 -34.97 10.94
N ASN A 170 -15.14 -34.50 12.16
CA ASN A 170 -15.54 -33.11 12.44
C ASN A 170 -14.40 -32.14 12.13
N ILE A 171 -13.15 -32.49 12.46
CA ILE A 171 -11.97 -31.71 12.06
C ILE A 171 -11.89 -31.59 10.55
N LEU A 172 -12.00 -32.71 9.82
CA LEU A 172 -11.91 -32.71 8.37
C LEU A 172 -13.03 -31.91 7.69
N ARG A 173 -14.27 -32.05 8.21
CA ARG A 173 -15.40 -31.24 7.74
C ARG A 173 -15.12 -29.74 7.94
N ARG A 174 -14.64 -29.37 9.13
CA ARG A 174 -14.33 -27.97 9.45
C ARG A 174 -13.21 -27.42 8.57
N LEU A 175 -12.15 -28.19 8.30
CA LEU A 175 -11.09 -27.80 7.36
C LEU A 175 -11.64 -27.54 5.95
N SER A 176 -12.56 -28.37 5.47
CA SER A 176 -13.24 -28.16 4.19
C SER A 176 -14.09 -26.87 4.18
N GLU A 177 -14.81 -26.60 5.27
CA GLU A 177 -15.58 -25.34 5.43
C GLU A 177 -14.65 -24.13 5.44
N LEU A 178 -13.45 -24.26 6.00
CA LEU A 178 -12.39 -23.24 6.00
C LEU A 178 -11.67 -23.12 4.63
N GLN A 179 -12.16 -23.83 3.61
CA GLN A 179 -11.63 -23.87 2.24
C GLN A 179 -10.23 -24.51 2.10
N TYR A 180 -9.78 -25.31 3.08
CA TYR A 180 -8.58 -26.13 2.93
C TYR A 180 -8.82 -27.28 1.98
N THR A 181 -7.82 -27.58 1.17
CA THR A 181 -7.88 -28.66 0.20
C THR A 181 -7.14 -29.90 0.72
N ARG A 182 -7.77 -31.08 0.66
CA ARG A 182 -7.09 -32.32 0.98
C ARG A 182 -6.08 -32.68 -0.11
N ASN A 183 -4.82 -32.90 0.27
CA ASN A 183 -3.77 -33.32 -0.65
C ASN A 183 -2.78 -34.25 0.09
N GLU A 184 -2.79 -35.53 -0.30
CA GLU A 184 -1.94 -36.53 0.35
C GLU A 184 -0.48 -36.51 -0.16
N MET A 185 -0.25 -35.95 -1.36
CA MET A 185 1.05 -35.98 -2.02
C MET A 185 1.89 -34.74 -1.72
N ASP A 186 1.24 -33.58 -1.70
CA ASP A 186 1.90 -32.28 -1.59
C ASP A 186 1.27 -31.46 -0.47
N LEU A 187 1.97 -31.39 0.68
CA LEU A 187 1.55 -30.58 1.82
C LEU A 187 2.07 -29.17 1.65
N ARG A 188 1.22 -28.28 1.16
CA ARG A 188 1.51 -26.89 0.93
C ARG A 188 0.49 -25.97 1.60
N ARG A 189 0.74 -24.67 1.59
CA ARG A 189 -0.12 -23.65 2.19
C ARG A 189 -1.60 -23.85 1.82
N GLY A 190 -2.47 -23.87 2.82
CA GLY A 190 -3.92 -24.07 2.64
C GLY A 190 -4.32 -25.48 2.24
N THR A 191 -3.47 -26.48 2.51
CA THR A 191 -3.81 -27.90 2.33
C THR A 191 -3.67 -28.68 3.63
N PHE A 192 -4.30 -29.85 3.67
CA PHE A 192 -4.13 -30.82 4.73
C PHE A 192 -4.01 -32.25 4.16
N ARG A 193 -3.39 -33.13 4.91
CA ARG A 193 -3.32 -34.57 4.60
C ARG A 193 -3.68 -35.40 5.82
N VAL A 194 -4.11 -36.64 5.59
CA VAL A 194 -4.57 -37.55 6.65
C VAL A 194 -3.90 -38.90 6.49
N ARG A 195 -3.23 -39.36 7.53
CA ARG A 195 -2.56 -40.68 7.57
C ARG A 195 -2.96 -41.41 8.85
N GLY A 196 -3.97 -42.28 8.77
CA GLY A 196 -4.54 -42.92 9.96
C GLY A 196 -5.13 -41.87 10.90
N ASP A 197 -4.67 -41.88 12.15
CA ASP A 197 -5.11 -40.94 13.19
C ASP A 197 -4.29 -39.64 13.22
N VAL A 198 -3.45 -39.38 12.21
CA VAL A 198 -2.63 -38.18 12.10
C VAL A 198 -3.17 -37.26 11.00
N ILE A 199 -3.39 -36.03 11.36
CA ILE A 199 -3.78 -34.95 10.43
C ILE A 199 -2.66 -33.91 10.41
N ASP A 200 -2.06 -33.69 9.26
CA ASP A 200 -1.10 -32.61 9.02
C ASP A 200 -1.79 -31.48 8.26
N ILE A 201 -1.69 -30.25 8.76
CA ILE A 201 -2.31 -29.05 8.19
C ILE A 201 -1.23 -28.02 7.93
N PHE A 202 -1.17 -27.46 6.72
CA PHE A 202 -0.33 -26.29 6.46
C PHE A 202 -1.20 -25.04 6.51
N PRO A 203 -1.11 -24.22 7.60
CA PRO A 203 -1.95 -23.05 7.75
C PRO A 203 -1.79 -22.05 6.60
N ALA A 204 -2.87 -21.41 6.20
CA ALA A 204 -2.88 -20.51 5.05
C ALA A 204 -2.04 -19.24 5.28
N GLU A 205 -1.92 -18.82 6.51
CA GLU A 205 -1.13 -17.66 6.95
C GLU A 205 0.34 -18.00 7.26
N SER A 206 0.70 -19.29 7.30
CA SER A 206 2.07 -19.72 7.63
C SER A 206 2.99 -19.67 6.42
N GLU A 207 4.23 -19.22 6.64
CA GLU A 207 5.29 -19.24 5.64
C GLU A 207 6.07 -20.54 5.65
N ARG A 208 6.31 -21.13 6.83
CA ARG A 208 7.35 -22.15 7.02
C ARG A 208 6.93 -23.40 7.77
N PHE A 209 5.87 -23.37 8.55
CA PHE A 209 5.53 -24.49 9.41
C PHE A 209 4.17 -25.09 9.09
N ALA A 210 4.03 -26.38 9.35
CA ALA A 210 2.76 -27.07 9.39
C ALA A 210 2.43 -27.51 10.83
N VAL A 211 1.16 -27.85 11.05
CA VAL A 211 0.64 -28.31 12.35
C VAL A 211 0.21 -29.75 12.23
N ARG A 212 0.69 -30.59 13.13
CA ARG A 212 0.33 -32.00 13.26
C ARG A 212 -0.60 -32.22 14.42
N ILE A 213 -1.69 -32.92 14.15
CA ILE A 213 -2.66 -33.39 15.12
C ILE A 213 -2.54 -34.92 15.16
N GLU A 214 -2.24 -35.48 16.32
CA GLU A 214 -2.30 -36.91 16.56
C GLU A 214 -3.51 -37.20 17.44
N LEU A 215 -4.40 -38.07 16.96
CA LEU A 215 -5.63 -38.46 17.64
C LEU A 215 -5.45 -39.83 18.30
N PHE A 216 -6.07 -40.00 19.45
CA PHE A 216 -6.31 -41.31 20.07
C PHE A 216 -7.82 -41.45 20.31
N GLY A 217 -8.47 -42.24 19.44
CA GLY A 217 -9.93 -42.20 19.33
C GLY A 217 -10.43 -40.79 18.99
N ASP A 218 -11.32 -40.26 19.82
CA ASP A 218 -11.89 -38.92 19.66
C ASP A 218 -11.17 -37.83 20.48
N GLN A 219 -9.94 -38.11 20.94
CA GLN A 219 -9.17 -37.17 21.74
C GLN A 219 -7.89 -36.74 21.01
N ILE A 220 -7.60 -35.43 21.03
CA ILE A 220 -6.32 -34.90 20.55
C ILE A 220 -5.23 -35.24 21.57
N GLU A 221 -4.44 -36.31 21.28
CA GLU A 221 -3.35 -36.74 22.14
C GLU A 221 -2.17 -35.78 22.08
N ARG A 222 -1.79 -35.41 20.86
CA ARG A 222 -0.67 -34.48 20.62
C ARG A 222 -1.01 -33.43 19.58
N LEU A 223 -0.43 -32.25 19.82
CA LEU A 223 -0.48 -31.12 18.90
C LEU A 223 0.93 -30.56 18.77
N ALA A 224 1.45 -30.44 17.55
CA ALA A 224 2.83 -30.03 17.32
C ALA A 224 2.97 -29.17 16.08
N ARG A 225 3.91 -28.24 16.13
CA ARG A 225 4.41 -27.50 14.96
C ARG A 225 5.61 -28.26 14.41
N PHE A 226 5.69 -28.40 13.10
CA PHE A 226 6.77 -29.11 12.43
C PHE A 226 7.13 -28.47 11.08
N ASP A 227 8.35 -28.69 10.65
CA ASP A 227 8.81 -28.32 9.31
C ASP A 227 8.24 -29.33 8.27
N PRO A 228 7.43 -28.87 7.30
CA PRO A 228 6.81 -29.76 6.32
C PRO A 228 7.81 -30.43 5.36
N LEU A 229 9.02 -29.88 5.20
CA LEU A 229 10.06 -30.42 4.34
C LEU A 229 10.83 -31.56 5.03
N THR A 230 11.30 -31.31 6.26
CA THR A 230 12.11 -32.26 7.03
C THR A 230 11.26 -33.23 7.86
N GLY A 231 10.06 -32.82 8.25
CA GLY A 231 9.19 -33.54 9.18
C GLY A 231 9.59 -33.36 10.65
N GLU A 232 10.63 -32.59 10.95
CA GLU A 232 11.10 -32.34 12.29
C GLU A 232 10.10 -31.48 13.08
N VAL A 233 9.87 -31.88 14.34
CA VAL A 233 8.98 -31.16 15.27
C VAL A 233 9.74 -30.02 15.93
N ASP A 234 9.31 -28.79 15.61
CA ASP A 234 9.90 -27.58 16.19
C ASP A 234 9.40 -27.34 17.63
N GLU A 235 8.09 -27.55 17.82
CA GLU A 235 7.44 -27.18 19.07
C GLU A 235 6.21 -28.06 19.35
N ARG A 236 6.04 -28.46 20.63
CA ARG A 236 4.80 -29.08 21.12
C ARG A 236 3.83 -28.02 21.60
N LEU A 237 2.63 -28.04 21.04
CA LEU A 237 1.62 -27.03 21.30
C LEU A 237 0.56 -27.54 22.28
N LYS A 238 0.15 -26.70 23.21
CA LYS A 238 -1.02 -26.96 24.08
C LYS A 238 -2.33 -26.58 23.40
N ARG A 239 -2.29 -25.60 22.51
CA ARG A 239 -3.42 -25.08 21.72
C ARG A 239 -2.92 -24.48 20.41
N PHE A 240 -3.76 -24.53 19.39
CA PHE A 240 -3.53 -23.87 18.13
C PHE A 240 -4.87 -23.50 17.49
N THR A 241 -4.90 -22.39 16.76
CA THR A 241 -6.10 -21.95 16.02
C THR A 241 -5.78 -21.95 14.53
N ILE A 242 -6.60 -22.67 13.75
CA ILE A 242 -6.53 -22.66 12.30
C ILE A 242 -7.51 -21.61 11.79
N TYR A 243 -7.00 -20.69 10.99
CA TYR A 243 -7.76 -19.64 10.33
C TYR A 243 -8.19 -20.06 8.93
N PRO A 244 -9.22 -19.42 8.35
CA PRO A 244 -9.66 -19.69 6.98
C PRO A 244 -8.55 -19.47 5.94
N LYS A 245 -8.63 -20.22 4.83
CA LYS A 245 -7.70 -20.06 3.70
C LYS A 245 -7.89 -18.77 2.91
N SER A 246 -9.02 -18.11 3.09
CA SER A 246 -9.38 -16.87 2.37
C SER A 246 -10.18 -15.96 3.30
N HIS A 247 -10.10 -14.65 3.08
CA HIS A 247 -10.98 -13.68 3.75
C HIS A 247 -12.46 -13.85 3.33
N TYR A 248 -12.71 -14.43 2.16
CA TYR A 248 -14.06 -14.65 1.63
C TYR A 248 -14.61 -16.03 2.02
N VAL A 249 -14.65 -16.32 3.31
CA VAL A 249 -15.34 -17.50 3.84
C VAL A 249 -16.71 -17.11 4.36
N THR A 250 -17.70 -17.93 4.06
CA THR A 250 -19.08 -17.70 4.48
C THR A 250 -19.69 -19.01 4.94
N PRO A 251 -20.36 -19.06 6.10
CA PRO A 251 -21.05 -20.26 6.56
C PRO A 251 -22.05 -20.76 5.52
N ARG A 252 -22.17 -22.09 5.38
CA ARG A 252 -23.02 -22.70 4.34
C ARG A 252 -24.48 -22.22 4.40
N GLU A 253 -25.01 -22.02 5.58
CA GLU A 253 -26.37 -21.51 5.78
C GLU A 253 -26.53 -20.09 5.21
N THR A 254 -25.54 -19.23 5.46
CA THR A 254 -25.51 -17.87 4.91
C THR A 254 -25.36 -17.89 3.40
N LEU A 255 -24.53 -18.79 2.83
CA LEU A 255 -24.42 -18.98 1.39
C LEU A 255 -25.75 -19.36 0.76
N LEU A 256 -26.46 -20.33 1.33
CA LEU A 256 -27.78 -20.77 0.83
C LEU A 256 -28.85 -19.67 0.96
N ALA A 257 -28.79 -18.85 2.01
CA ALA A 257 -29.66 -17.68 2.12
C ALA A 257 -29.34 -16.63 1.05
N ALA A 258 -28.05 -16.38 0.81
CA ALA A 258 -27.58 -15.44 -0.21
C ALA A 258 -27.98 -15.84 -1.64
N THR A 259 -27.93 -17.15 -1.97
CA THR A 259 -28.37 -17.60 -3.33
C THR A 259 -29.82 -17.27 -3.61
N LYS A 260 -30.70 -17.29 -2.59
CA LYS A 260 -32.08 -16.87 -2.75
C LYS A 260 -32.19 -15.37 -3.07
N VAL A 261 -31.47 -14.54 -2.31
CA VAL A 261 -31.46 -13.08 -2.52
C VAL A 261 -30.91 -12.75 -3.91
N ILE A 262 -29.86 -13.44 -4.37
CA ILE A 262 -29.29 -13.26 -5.72
C ILE A 262 -30.31 -13.64 -6.80
N ARG A 263 -31.07 -14.73 -6.62
CA ARG A 263 -32.15 -15.14 -7.59
C ARG A 263 -33.28 -14.13 -7.65
N ASP A 264 -33.69 -13.60 -6.50
CA ASP A 264 -34.73 -12.59 -6.42
C ASP A 264 -34.28 -11.31 -7.16
N GLU A 265 -33.08 -10.83 -6.90
CA GLU A 265 -32.48 -9.67 -7.60
C GLU A 265 -32.32 -9.92 -9.11
N LEU A 266 -31.87 -11.12 -9.51
CA LEU A 266 -31.81 -11.51 -10.93
C LEU A 266 -33.18 -11.42 -11.59
N THR A 267 -34.21 -11.97 -10.96
CA THR A 267 -35.56 -11.98 -11.48
C THR A 267 -36.11 -10.56 -11.70
N GLU A 268 -35.90 -9.69 -10.70
CA GLU A 268 -36.29 -8.28 -10.81
C GLU A 268 -35.53 -7.56 -11.93
N ARG A 269 -34.21 -7.75 -12.02
CA ARG A 269 -33.41 -7.10 -13.06
C ARG A 269 -33.72 -7.60 -14.46
N LEU A 270 -33.99 -8.90 -14.64
CA LEU A 270 -34.39 -9.46 -15.92
C LEU A 270 -35.74 -8.91 -16.37
N ALA A 271 -36.70 -8.71 -15.47
CA ALA A 271 -37.98 -8.09 -15.79
C ALA A 271 -37.79 -6.67 -16.34
N VAL A 272 -36.95 -5.86 -15.71
CA VAL A 272 -36.61 -4.49 -16.17
C VAL A 272 -35.97 -4.53 -17.56
N LEU A 273 -34.93 -5.36 -17.76
CA LEU A 273 -34.21 -5.43 -19.03
C LEU A 273 -35.12 -5.92 -20.19
N ARG A 274 -36.04 -6.83 -19.91
CA ARG A 274 -37.00 -7.32 -20.91
C ARG A 274 -38.08 -6.29 -21.24
N ASP A 275 -38.51 -5.51 -20.26
CA ASP A 275 -39.47 -4.41 -20.47
C ASP A 275 -38.84 -3.27 -21.30
N GLU A 276 -37.55 -3.04 -21.12
CA GLU A 276 -36.73 -2.11 -21.90
C GLU A 276 -36.30 -2.67 -23.28
N GLU A 277 -36.77 -3.86 -23.69
CA GLU A 277 -36.37 -4.57 -24.91
C GLU A 277 -34.86 -4.88 -25.04
N ARG A 278 -34.14 -4.90 -23.94
CA ARG A 278 -32.69 -5.19 -23.85
C ARG A 278 -32.43 -6.69 -23.70
N LEU A 279 -32.78 -7.44 -24.72
CA LEU A 279 -32.80 -8.91 -24.67
C LEU A 279 -31.41 -9.53 -24.60
N LEU A 280 -30.42 -8.90 -25.21
CA LEU A 280 -29.03 -9.40 -25.18
C LEU A 280 -28.41 -9.26 -23.77
N GLU A 281 -28.63 -8.13 -23.14
CA GLU A 281 -28.18 -7.88 -21.77
C GLU A 281 -28.91 -8.80 -20.78
N ALA A 282 -30.19 -9.03 -20.98
CA ALA A 282 -30.95 -9.97 -20.16
C ALA A 282 -30.39 -11.39 -20.27
N GLN A 283 -30.09 -11.86 -21.48
CA GLN A 283 -29.54 -13.20 -21.72
C GLN A 283 -28.14 -13.34 -21.08
N ARG A 284 -27.24 -12.36 -21.26
CA ARG A 284 -25.90 -12.36 -20.66
C ARG A 284 -25.99 -12.47 -19.14
N LEU A 285 -26.80 -11.62 -18.53
CA LEU A 285 -26.97 -11.56 -17.08
C LEU A 285 -27.54 -12.88 -16.53
N GLU A 286 -28.56 -13.43 -17.17
CA GLU A 286 -29.20 -14.67 -16.76
C GLU A 286 -28.23 -15.85 -16.81
N GLN A 287 -27.53 -16.05 -17.92
CA GLN A 287 -26.56 -17.15 -18.07
C GLN A 287 -25.42 -17.06 -17.08
N ARG A 288 -24.84 -15.88 -16.91
CA ARG A 288 -23.73 -15.70 -16.00
C ARG A 288 -24.12 -15.92 -14.55
N THR A 289 -25.23 -15.33 -14.13
CA THR A 289 -25.67 -15.41 -12.73
C THR A 289 -26.14 -16.82 -12.37
N GLN A 290 -26.80 -17.52 -13.27
CA GLN A 290 -27.21 -18.92 -13.07
C GLN A 290 -25.99 -19.83 -12.89
N TYR A 291 -24.97 -19.66 -13.75
CA TYR A 291 -23.73 -20.41 -13.62
C TYR A 291 -23.02 -20.14 -12.28
N ASP A 292 -22.95 -18.89 -11.84
CA ASP A 292 -22.34 -18.52 -10.56
C ASP A 292 -23.13 -19.14 -9.38
N LEU A 293 -24.48 -19.13 -9.44
CA LEU A 293 -25.35 -19.73 -8.43
C LEU A 293 -25.15 -21.24 -8.30
N GLU A 294 -25.09 -21.97 -9.42
CA GLU A 294 -24.83 -23.42 -9.41
C GLU A 294 -23.49 -23.73 -8.73
N ARG A 295 -22.45 -22.97 -9.04
CA ARG A 295 -21.14 -23.17 -8.40
C ARG A 295 -21.14 -22.83 -6.90
N ILE A 296 -21.85 -21.80 -6.49
CA ILE A 296 -21.99 -21.45 -5.06
C ILE A 296 -22.74 -22.56 -4.32
N GLU A 297 -23.78 -23.13 -4.89
CA GLU A 297 -24.59 -24.19 -4.26
C GLU A 297 -23.81 -25.51 -4.16
N GLU A 298 -23.08 -25.89 -5.22
CA GLU A 298 -22.34 -27.16 -5.26
C GLU A 298 -21.01 -27.09 -4.54
N LEU A 299 -20.21 -26.04 -4.76
CA LEU A 299 -18.84 -25.93 -4.29
C LEU A 299 -18.65 -24.98 -3.11
N GLY A 300 -19.67 -24.17 -2.79
CA GLY A 300 -19.56 -23.10 -1.80
C GLY A 300 -18.75 -21.88 -2.27
N TYR A 301 -18.43 -21.81 -3.58
CA TYR A 301 -17.59 -20.75 -4.14
C TYR A 301 -17.81 -20.61 -5.66
N CYS A 302 -17.68 -19.40 -6.19
CA CYS A 302 -17.58 -19.15 -7.64
C CYS A 302 -16.47 -18.13 -7.94
N ASN A 303 -15.97 -18.13 -9.17
CA ASN A 303 -15.06 -17.08 -9.63
C ASN A 303 -15.82 -15.75 -9.72
N GLY A 304 -15.34 -14.73 -9.00
CA GLY A 304 -16.02 -13.45 -8.91
C GLY A 304 -17.07 -13.39 -7.80
N ILE A 305 -16.97 -14.26 -6.77
CA ILE A 305 -17.85 -14.25 -5.59
C ILE A 305 -17.87 -12.86 -4.91
N GLU A 306 -16.80 -12.09 -5.07
CA GLU A 306 -16.69 -10.71 -4.62
C GLU A 306 -17.70 -9.75 -5.30
N ASN A 307 -18.40 -10.17 -6.35
CA ASN A 307 -19.47 -9.37 -6.95
C ASN A 307 -20.84 -9.54 -6.26
N TYR A 308 -20.93 -10.41 -5.27
CA TYR A 308 -22.13 -10.65 -4.45
C TYR A 308 -21.92 -10.29 -2.96
N PRO A 309 -21.09 -9.28 -2.59
CA PRO A 309 -20.64 -9.08 -1.21
C PRO A 309 -21.79 -8.70 -0.29
N ARG A 310 -22.76 -7.91 -0.78
CA ARG A 310 -23.94 -7.50 -0.04
C ARG A 310 -24.81 -8.71 0.33
N CYS A 311 -25.06 -9.60 -0.64
CA CYS A 311 -25.87 -10.79 -0.42
C CYS A 311 -25.23 -11.76 0.57
N LEU A 312 -23.88 -11.87 0.53
CA LEU A 312 -23.11 -12.75 1.42
C LEU A 312 -22.98 -12.22 2.85
N SER A 313 -22.92 -10.89 3.02
CA SER A 313 -22.77 -10.25 4.33
C SER A 313 -24.10 -9.78 4.95
N GLY A 314 -25.22 -9.88 4.23
CA GLY A 314 -26.51 -9.40 4.69
C GLY A 314 -26.65 -7.88 4.84
N ARG A 315 -25.72 -7.11 4.27
CA ARG A 315 -25.71 -5.64 4.30
C ARG A 315 -26.85 -5.05 3.46
N LYS A 316 -27.26 -3.84 3.84
CA LYS A 316 -28.20 -3.05 3.05
C LYS A 316 -27.52 -2.39 1.85
N VAL A 317 -28.33 -1.98 0.88
CA VAL A 317 -27.84 -1.24 -0.30
C VAL A 317 -27.10 0.02 0.13
N GLY A 318 -25.88 0.21 -0.37
CA GLY A 318 -25.06 1.40 -0.10
C GLY A 318 -24.32 1.41 1.22
N GLU A 319 -24.50 0.41 2.10
CA GLU A 319 -23.67 0.29 3.32
C GLU A 319 -22.19 0.07 2.96
N PRO A 320 -21.24 0.63 3.77
CA PRO A 320 -19.82 0.47 3.53
C PRO A 320 -19.40 -1.00 3.58
N PRO A 321 -18.46 -1.45 2.73
CA PRO A 321 -17.92 -2.80 2.83
C PRO A 321 -17.07 -2.94 4.10
N PRO A 322 -17.01 -4.12 4.72
CA PRO A 322 -16.03 -4.39 5.76
C PRO A 322 -14.62 -4.36 5.17
N THR A 323 -13.70 -3.74 5.87
CA THR A 323 -12.32 -3.50 5.42
C THR A 323 -11.32 -3.87 6.52
N LEU A 324 -10.04 -3.74 6.25
CA LEU A 324 -9.00 -3.93 7.26
C LEU A 324 -9.15 -2.96 8.46
N ILE A 325 -9.77 -1.79 8.23
CA ILE A 325 -9.96 -0.77 9.26
C ILE A 325 -10.93 -1.25 10.33
N ASP A 326 -11.91 -2.09 9.97
CA ASP A 326 -12.88 -2.66 10.89
C ASP A 326 -12.26 -3.64 11.91
N ASP A 327 -11.09 -4.24 11.56
CA ASP A 327 -10.37 -5.15 12.44
C ASP A 327 -9.39 -4.43 13.40
N LEU A 328 -9.21 -3.10 13.24
CA LEU A 328 -8.35 -2.33 14.13
C LEU A 328 -9.00 -2.12 15.50
N PRO A 329 -8.23 -2.17 16.60
CA PRO A 329 -8.74 -1.80 17.90
C PRO A 329 -9.07 -0.29 17.96
N ASP A 330 -10.07 0.08 18.77
CA ASP A 330 -10.56 1.47 18.90
C ASP A 330 -9.45 2.48 19.23
N ASN A 331 -8.43 2.05 19.94
CA ASN A 331 -7.29 2.86 20.33
C ASN A 331 -6.11 2.78 19.36
N ALA A 332 -6.26 2.21 18.17
CA ALA A 332 -5.19 2.15 17.19
C ALA A 332 -4.67 3.54 16.80
N LEU A 333 -3.49 3.59 16.18
CA LEU A 333 -2.94 4.77 15.53
C LEU A 333 -2.89 4.55 14.01
N LEU A 334 -3.25 5.58 13.27
CA LEU A 334 -3.09 5.62 11.83
C LEU A 334 -1.97 6.59 11.45
N PHE A 335 -1.03 6.13 10.64
CA PHE A 335 -0.04 6.97 9.97
C PHE A 335 -0.32 6.97 8.48
N VAL A 336 -0.42 8.15 7.88
CA VAL A 336 -0.61 8.31 6.44
C VAL A 336 0.68 8.90 5.86
N ASP A 337 1.53 8.02 5.33
CA ASP A 337 2.81 8.44 4.75
C ASP A 337 2.61 9.04 3.36
N GLU A 338 3.45 10.05 3.04
CA GLU A 338 3.32 10.89 1.85
C GLU A 338 1.86 11.30 1.63
N SER A 339 1.26 11.85 2.68
CA SER A 339 -0.19 12.12 2.77
C SER A 339 -0.72 12.99 1.63
N HIS A 340 0.08 13.94 1.13
CA HIS A 340 -0.24 14.77 -0.04
C HIS A 340 -0.54 13.96 -1.32
N VAL A 341 -0.12 12.67 -1.37
CA VAL A 341 -0.45 11.72 -2.45
C VAL A 341 -1.50 10.71 -1.97
N THR A 342 -1.33 10.17 -0.77
CA THR A 342 -2.16 9.09 -0.25
C THR A 342 -3.61 9.54 0.00
N VAL A 343 -3.81 10.74 0.56
CA VAL A 343 -5.16 11.26 0.82
C VAL A 343 -5.97 11.48 -0.47
N PRO A 344 -5.44 12.15 -1.51
CA PRO A 344 -6.13 12.22 -2.80
C PRO A 344 -6.41 10.86 -3.45
N GLN A 345 -5.52 9.88 -3.30
CA GLN A 345 -5.76 8.51 -3.79
C GLN A 345 -6.96 7.88 -3.10
N LEU A 346 -7.04 7.95 -1.77
CA LEU A 346 -8.18 7.44 -1.00
C LEU A 346 -9.50 8.05 -1.50
N GLY A 347 -9.52 9.35 -1.79
CA GLY A 347 -10.70 10.04 -2.32
C GLY A 347 -11.08 9.69 -3.77
N ALA A 348 -10.12 9.22 -4.57
CA ALA A 348 -10.34 8.92 -5.99
C ALA A 348 -10.77 7.47 -6.26
N MET A 349 -10.46 6.53 -5.36
CA MET A 349 -10.64 5.09 -5.58
C MET A 349 -12.09 4.69 -5.86
N ASP A 350 -13.05 5.15 -5.05
CA ASP A 350 -14.47 4.82 -5.22
C ASP A 350 -15.02 5.31 -6.56
N LYS A 351 -14.68 6.53 -6.97
CA LYS A 351 -15.20 7.12 -8.22
C LYS A 351 -14.77 6.34 -9.47
N GLY A 352 -13.51 5.91 -9.52
CA GLY A 352 -12.98 5.13 -10.64
C GLY A 352 -13.59 3.73 -10.71
N ASP A 353 -13.71 3.04 -9.58
CA ASP A 353 -14.32 1.71 -9.50
C ASP A 353 -15.81 1.75 -9.87
N ARG A 354 -16.53 2.74 -9.37
CA ARG A 354 -17.96 2.90 -9.61
C ARG A 354 -18.30 3.11 -11.06
N SER A 355 -17.63 4.04 -11.76
CA SER A 355 -17.89 4.32 -13.18
C SER A 355 -17.75 3.06 -14.06
N ARG A 356 -16.70 2.27 -13.80
CA ARG A 356 -16.47 1.01 -14.50
C ARG A 356 -17.59 -0.01 -14.24
N LYS A 357 -18.01 -0.18 -12.99
CA LYS A 357 -19.04 -1.14 -12.59
C LYS A 357 -20.44 -0.73 -13.04
N GLU A 358 -20.76 0.56 -13.04
CA GLU A 358 -22.03 1.06 -13.60
C GLU A 358 -22.20 0.62 -15.05
N THR A 359 -21.14 0.72 -15.85
CA THR A 359 -21.17 0.23 -17.25
C THR A 359 -21.41 -1.28 -17.31
N LEU A 360 -20.75 -2.08 -16.46
CA LEU A 360 -20.96 -3.54 -16.42
C LEU A 360 -22.40 -3.93 -16.03
N VAL A 361 -22.99 -3.22 -15.09
CA VAL A 361 -24.38 -3.43 -14.65
C VAL A 361 -25.37 -2.98 -15.71
N GLU A 362 -25.13 -1.84 -16.33
CA GLU A 362 -25.97 -1.30 -17.38
C GLU A 362 -26.09 -2.28 -18.57
N TYR A 363 -24.95 -2.83 -19.02
CA TYR A 363 -24.90 -3.72 -20.19
C TYR A 363 -25.06 -5.22 -19.86
N GLY A 364 -25.56 -5.56 -18.66
CA GLY A 364 -25.98 -6.91 -18.31
C GLY A 364 -24.82 -7.89 -18.01
N PHE A 365 -23.63 -7.40 -17.71
CA PHE A 365 -22.50 -8.24 -17.29
C PHE A 365 -22.53 -8.57 -15.80
N ARG A 366 -23.14 -7.70 -14.98
CA ARG A 366 -23.22 -7.85 -13.52
C ARG A 366 -24.59 -7.42 -12.99
N LEU A 367 -24.98 -8.00 -11.84
CA LEU A 367 -26.15 -7.55 -11.07
C LEU A 367 -25.91 -6.17 -10.44
N PRO A 368 -26.97 -5.39 -10.15
CA PRO A 368 -26.85 -4.12 -9.44
C PRO A 368 -26.08 -4.21 -8.11
N SER A 369 -26.20 -5.32 -7.38
CA SER A 369 -25.47 -5.57 -6.14
C SER A 369 -23.95 -5.58 -6.27
N ALA A 370 -23.42 -5.78 -7.48
CA ALA A 370 -21.99 -5.67 -7.75
C ALA A 370 -21.42 -4.27 -7.51
N LEU A 371 -22.27 -3.23 -7.52
CA LEU A 371 -21.89 -1.86 -7.16
C LEU A 371 -21.50 -1.71 -5.68
N ASP A 372 -21.96 -2.62 -4.81
CA ASP A 372 -21.63 -2.62 -3.38
C ASP A 372 -20.31 -3.32 -3.08
N ASN A 373 -19.66 -3.95 -4.07
CA ASN A 373 -18.26 -4.36 -4.02
C ASN A 373 -17.38 -3.18 -4.42
N ARG A 374 -17.09 -2.31 -3.48
CA ARG A 374 -16.38 -1.05 -3.72
C ARG A 374 -15.38 -0.78 -2.60
N PRO A 375 -14.39 0.09 -2.81
CA PRO A 375 -13.63 0.65 -1.69
C PRO A 375 -14.54 1.54 -0.83
N LEU A 376 -14.08 1.87 0.37
CA LEU A 376 -14.72 2.92 1.18
C LEU A 376 -14.76 4.23 0.39
N ARG A 377 -15.84 4.96 0.51
CA ARG A 377 -15.88 6.36 0.15
C ARG A 377 -15.05 7.17 1.14
N PHE A 378 -14.58 8.31 0.72
CA PHE A 378 -13.69 9.12 1.56
C PHE A 378 -14.37 9.54 2.88
N ASP A 379 -15.64 9.92 2.83
CA ASP A 379 -16.44 10.27 4.02
C ASP A 379 -16.69 9.08 4.96
N GLU A 380 -16.73 7.87 4.43
CA GLU A 380 -16.80 6.64 5.23
C GLU A 380 -15.46 6.35 5.89
N PHE A 381 -14.37 6.49 5.14
CA PHE A 381 -13.01 6.37 5.66
C PHE A 381 -12.77 7.34 6.83
N GLU A 382 -13.08 8.63 6.66
CA GLU A 382 -12.93 9.66 7.71
C GLU A 382 -13.68 9.32 9.00
N ARG A 383 -14.84 8.68 8.91
CA ARG A 383 -15.64 8.29 10.08
C ARG A 383 -15.10 7.08 10.83
N MET A 384 -14.31 6.25 10.16
CA MET A 384 -13.83 4.97 10.70
C MET A 384 -12.40 5.05 11.23
N ILE A 385 -11.60 6.00 10.76
CA ILE A 385 -10.19 6.07 11.14
C ILE A 385 -9.99 6.53 12.58
N PRO A 386 -9.00 5.92 13.28
CA PRO A 386 -8.61 6.34 14.62
C PRO A 386 -7.79 7.64 14.59
N GLN A 387 -7.19 8.02 15.71
CA GLN A 387 -6.24 9.13 15.77
C GLN A 387 -5.17 8.97 14.69
N THR A 388 -4.99 10.02 13.88
CA THR A 388 -4.22 9.95 12.63
C THR A 388 -3.09 10.98 12.62
N VAL A 389 -1.90 10.53 12.23
CA VAL A 389 -0.75 11.38 11.96
C VAL A 389 -0.46 11.36 10.46
N PHE A 390 -0.70 12.48 9.81
CA PHE A 390 -0.31 12.70 8.42
C PHE A 390 1.19 13.00 8.35
N VAL A 391 1.91 12.32 7.48
CA VAL A 391 3.36 12.46 7.35
C VAL A 391 3.68 12.89 5.92
N SER A 392 4.25 14.08 5.77
CA SER A 392 4.61 14.61 4.44
C SER A 392 5.70 15.66 4.52
N ALA A 393 6.50 15.78 3.46
CA ALA A 393 7.40 16.91 3.26
C ALA A 393 6.67 18.15 2.70
N THR A 394 5.49 17.94 2.11
CA THR A 394 4.67 18.93 1.44
C THR A 394 3.19 18.65 1.71
N PRO A 395 2.69 18.84 2.96
CA PRO A 395 1.29 18.61 3.28
C PRO A 395 0.36 19.37 2.32
N GLY A 396 -0.76 18.73 1.96
CA GLY A 396 -1.76 19.31 1.09
C GLY A 396 -2.77 20.21 1.82
N ALA A 397 -3.79 20.65 1.09
CA ALA A 397 -4.86 21.47 1.66
C ALA A 397 -5.65 20.70 2.73
N TYR A 398 -5.93 19.43 2.49
CA TYR A 398 -6.67 18.60 3.43
C TYR A 398 -6.01 18.54 4.81
N GLU A 399 -4.71 18.21 4.85
CA GLU A 399 -3.96 18.15 6.11
C GLU A 399 -3.91 19.51 6.81
N SER A 400 -3.72 20.58 6.03
CA SER A 400 -3.64 21.95 6.56
C SER A 400 -4.97 22.44 7.16
N GLU A 401 -6.10 22.00 6.61
CA GLU A 401 -7.44 22.38 7.05
C GLU A 401 -7.96 21.53 8.22
N HIS A 402 -7.54 20.25 8.31
CA HIS A 402 -8.11 19.32 9.27
C HIS A 402 -7.20 19.02 10.47
N SER A 403 -5.88 19.23 10.36
CA SER A 403 -4.97 18.96 11.48
C SER A 403 -5.12 20.00 12.59
N SER A 404 -5.28 19.48 13.81
CA SER A 404 -5.29 20.33 15.04
C SER A 404 -3.92 20.94 15.29
N SER A 405 -2.85 20.22 14.94
CA SER A 405 -1.47 20.68 15.08
C SER A 405 -0.61 20.25 13.89
N ILE A 406 0.34 21.11 13.52
CA ILE A 406 1.36 20.83 12.51
C ILE A 406 2.72 20.92 13.18
N VAL A 407 3.41 19.80 13.24
CA VAL A 407 4.74 19.68 13.82
C VAL A 407 5.78 19.78 12.70
N ASP A 408 6.59 20.84 12.73
CA ASP A 408 7.59 21.14 11.70
C ASP A 408 8.95 20.52 12.05
N GLN A 409 9.39 19.57 11.22
CA GLN A 409 10.67 18.91 11.36
C GLN A 409 11.52 19.08 10.10
N VAL A 410 12.43 20.02 10.15
CA VAL A 410 13.28 20.45 9.05
C VAL A 410 14.74 20.02 9.24
N VAL A 411 15.19 19.93 10.46
CA VAL A 411 16.60 19.65 10.77
C VAL A 411 16.93 18.19 10.52
N ARG A 412 17.91 17.96 9.66
CA ARG A 412 18.52 16.63 9.44
C ARG A 412 19.68 16.42 10.40
N PRO A 413 19.74 15.30 11.11
CA PRO A 413 20.86 14.98 12.00
C PRO A 413 22.23 14.94 11.29
N THR A 414 22.23 14.61 9.99
CA THR A 414 23.44 14.59 9.13
C THR A 414 24.01 15.98 8.83
N GLY A 415 23.29 17.04 9.18
CA GLY A 415 23.68 18.41 8.85
C GLY A 415 23.46 18.82 7.38
N LEU A 416 22.99 17.92 6.52
CA LEU A 416 22.76 18.20 5.10
C LEU A 416 21.75 19.34 4.92
N VAL A 417 22.13 20.33 4.15
CA VAL A 417 21.37 21.56 3.91
C VAL A 417 20.54 21.41 2.63
N ASP A 418 19.37 22.02 2.58
CA ASP A 418 18.59 22.06 1.32
C ASP A 418 19.39 22.77 0.21
N PRO A 419 19.19 22.40 -1.09
CA PRO A 419 20.03 22.88 -2.17
C PRO A 419 19.88 24.39 -2.41
N VAL A 420 20.89 24.97 -3.04
CA VAL A 420 20.81 26.35 -3.57
C VAL A 420 19.92 26.33 -4.82
N LEU A 421 18.95 27.25 -4.88
CA LEU A 421 18.08 27.41 -6.04
C LEU A 421 18.50 28.61 -6.87
N GLU A 422 18.67 28.39 -8.18
CA GLU A 422 18.93 29.44 -9.17
C GLU A 422 17.82 29.45 -10.22
N VAL A 423 17.41 30.64 -10.65
CA VAL A 423 16.51 30.83 -11.79
C VAL A 423 17.32 31.39 -12.96
N ARG A 424 17.24 30.73 -14.12
CA ARG A 424 17.97 31.11 -15.34
C ARG A 424 17.01 31.21 -16.53
N PRO A 425 17.35 32.03 -17.57
CA PRO A 425 16.50 32.20 -18.74
C PRO A 425 16.26 30.91 -19.53
N VAL A 426 15.08 30.78 -20.14
CA VAL A 426 14.72 29.63 -20.98
C VAL A 426 15.47 29.61 -22.31
N ALA A 427 15.76 30.79 -22.87
CA ALA A 427 16.31 30.92 -24.22
C ALA A 427 17.61 30.12 -24.48
N THR A 428 18.43 29.90 -23.44
CA THR A 428 19.69 29.17 -23.51
C THR A 428 19.71 27.92 -22.62
N GLN A 429 18.54 27.42 -22.22
CA GLN A 429 18.43 26.37 -21.20
C GLN A 429 19.19 25.09 -21.55
N VAL A 430 19.26 24.69 -22.84
CA VAL A 430 19.93 23.43 -23.23
C VAL A 430 21.45 23.61 -23.22
N ASP A 431 21.98 24.70 -23.78
CA ASP A 431 23.42 24.97 -23.80
C ASP A 431 23.98 25.17 -22.39
N ASP A 432 23.25 25.90 -21.55
CA ASP A 432 23.63 26.11 -20.15
C ASP A 432 23.57 24.81 -19.35
N LEU A 433 22.56 23.98 -19.61
CA LEU A 433 22.44 22.65 -19.01
C LEU A 433 23.63 21.74 -19.38
N ILE A 434 24.05 21.71 -20.63
CA ILE A 434 25.23 20.94 -21.08
C ILE A 434 26.47 21.36 -20.29
N SER A 435 26.67 22.67 -20.16
CA SER A 435 27.82 23.23 -19.42
C SER A 435 27.81 22.78 -17.95
N GLU A 436 26.64 22.84 -17.30
CA GLU A 436 26.46 22.40 -15.89
C GLU A 436 26.63 20.87 -15.75
N ILE A 437 26.14 20.08 -16.72
CA ILE A 437 26.35 18.62 -16.75
C ILE A 437 27.85 18.31 -16.81
N GLN A 438 28.62 18.95 -17.70
CA GLN A 438 30.04 18.72 -17.83
C GLN A 438 30.79 19.06 -16.52
N LEU A 439 30.42 20.13 -15.84
CA LEU A 439 31.00 20.47 -14.53
C LEU A 439 30.79 19.37 -13.48
N ARG A 440 29.61 18.75 -13.45
CA ARG A 440 29.27 17.71 -12.48
C ARG A 440 29.87 16.35 -12.82
N THR A 441 29.86 15.98 -14.09
CA THR A 441 30.40 14.69 -14.56
C THR A 441 31.92 14.63 -14.39
N ASN A 442 32.63 15.76 -14.50
CA ASN A 442 34.09 15.85 -14.25
C ASN A 442 34.46 15.47 -12.79
N VAL A 443 33.56 15.63 -11.83
CA VAL A 443 33.76 15.24 -10.43
C VAL A 443 32.97 13.98 -10.05
N SER A 444 32.51 13.23 -11.06
CA SER A 444 31.77 11.97 -10.90
C SER A 444 30.43 12.10 -10.17
N GLU A 445 29.81 13.27 -10.21
CA GLU A 445 28.48 13.52 -9.69
C GLU A 445 27.41 13.25 -10.78
N ARG A 446 26.14 13.13 -10.35
CA ARG A 446 25.01 12.80 -11.21
C ARG A 446 24.03 13.97 -11.33
N VAL A 447 23.33 14.00 -12.46
CA VAL A 447 22.39 15.08 -12.79
C VAL A 447 21.00 14.50 -13.09
N LEU A 448 19.96 15.09 -12.50
CA LEU A 448 18.58 14.85 -12.88
C LEU A 448 18.03 16.02 -13.68
N VAL A 449 17.34 15.74 -14.78
CA VAL A 449 16.71 16.75 -15.63
C VAL A 449 15.22 16.45 -15.75
N THR A 450 14.37 17.42 -15.42
CA THR A 450 12.92 17.27 -15.55
C THR A 450 12.37 18.05 -16.73
N THR A 451 11.59 17.38 -17.57
CA THR A 451 10.90 17.93 -18.75
C THR A 451 9.38 17.90 -18.57
N LEU A 452 8.62 18.48 -19.49
CA LEU A 452 7.15 18.51 -19.44
C LEU A 452 6.47 17.37 -20.20
N THR A 453 7.13 16.81 -21.21
CA THR A 453 6.54 15.80 -22.08
C THR A 453 7.49 14.63 -22.33
N LYS A 454 6.94 13.46 -22.67
CA LYS A 454 7.69 12.27 -23.07
C LYS A 454 8.60 12.58 -24.26
N ARG A 455 8.03 13.19 -25.30
CA ARG A 455 8.76 13.58 -26.50
C ARG A 455 9.96 14.47 -26.18
N MET A 456 9.77 15.49 -25.33
CA MET A 456 10.87 16.36 -24.93
C MET A 456 11.97 15.61 -24.15
N SER A 457 11.59 14.64 -23.31
CA SER A 457 12.57 13.79 -22.60
C SER A 457 13.40 12.95 -23.57
N GLU A 458 12.76 12.37 -24.59
CA GLU A 458 13.40 11.53 -25.61
C GLU A 458 14.33 12.37 -26.48
N GLU A 459 13.82 13.47 -27.03
CA GLU A 459 14.61 14.39 -27.90
C GLU A 459 15.81 14.99 -27.16
N LEU A 460 15.62 15.39 -25.88
CA LEU A 460 16.72 15.92 -25.07
C LEU A 460 17.78 14.83 -24.78
N ALA A 461 17.35 13.61 -24.44
CA ALA A 461 18.27 12.52 -24.17
C ALA A 461 19.06 12.12 -25.43
N GLU A 462 18.44 12.14 -26.59
CA GLU A 462 19.13 11.90 -27.88
C GLU A 462 20.16 12.99 -28.16
N TYR A 463 19.77 14.25 -28.04
CA TYR A 463 20.68 15.39 -28.23
C TYR A 463 21.89 15.36 -27.28
N LEU A 464 21.65 15.11 -25.97
CA LEU A 464 22.74 15.00 -24.99
C LEU A 464 23.68 13.81 -25.30
N ARG A 465 23.17 12.73 -25.89
CA ARG A 465 23.96 11.58 -26.29
C ARG A 465 24.83 11.90 -27.51
N GLU A 466 24.32 12.70 -28.46
CA GLU A 466 25.09 13.20 -29.60
C GLU A 466 26.25 14.10 -29.15
N GLU A 467 26.06 14.87 -28.07
CA GLU A 467 27.11 15.67 -27.41
C GLU A 467 28.07 14.83 -26.53
N GLY A 468 27.97 13.50 -26.57
CA GLY A 468 28.87 12.57 -25.87
C GLY A 468 28.59 12.37 -24.40
N ILE A 469 27.41 12.79 -23.88
CA ILE A 469 27.00 12.63 -22.50
C ILE A 469 26.35 11.27 -22.31
N LYS A 470 26.71 10.55 -21.23
CA LYS A 470 26.09 9.28 -20.85
C LYS A 470 24.73 9.55 -20.21
N VAL A 471 23.69 9.48 -21.00
CA VAL A 471 22.32 9.85 -20.58
C VAL A 471 21.34 8.72 -20.83
N HIS A 472 20.39 8.59 -19.90
CA HIS A 472 19.18 7.79 -20.08
C HIS A 472 17.93 8.62 -19.80
N TYR A 473 16.76 8.18 -20.25
CA TYR A 473 15.49 8.83 -19.96
C TYR A 473 14.50 7.87 -19.28
N ILE A 474 13.61 8.43 -18.44
CA ILE A 474 12.56 7.68 -17.77
C ILE A 474 11.19 8.33 -18.03
N HIS A 475 10.19 7.51 -18.37
CA HIS A 475 8.79 7.91 -18.47
C HIS A 475 7.84 6.87 -17.84
N SER A 476 6.54 7.16 -17.87
CA SER A 476 5.51 6.34 -17.17
C SER A 476 5.33 4.92 -17.72
N GLU A 477 5.72 4.67 -18.96
CA GLU A 477 5.56 3.37 -19.64
C GLU A 477 6.70 2.39 -19.38
N ILE A 478 7.80 2.84 -18.76
CA ILE A 478 8.92 1.96 -18.40
C ILE A 478 8.50 1.06 -17.24
N HIS A 479 8.68 -0.24 -17.41
CA HIS A 479 8.34 -1.25 -16.40
C HIS A 479 9.16 -1.08 -15.12
N THR A 480 8.60 -1.52 -14.01
CA THR A 480 9.19 -1.33 -12.67
C THR A 480 10.58 -1.95 -12.53
N LEU A 481 10.83 -3.11 -13.14
CA LEU A 481 12.13 -3.78 -13.13
C LEU A 481 13.18 -2.97 -13.90
N GLU A 482 12.88 -2.60 -15.13
CA GLU A 482 13.75 -1.77 -15.98
C GLU A 482 14.08 -0.43 -15.33
N ARG A 483 13.08 0.20 -14.68
CA ARG A 483 13.28 1.43 -13.91
C ARG A 483 14.30 1.24 -12.78
N SER A 484 14.24 0.11 -12.07
CA SER A 484 15.18 -0.19 -10.99
C SER A 484 16.61 -0.41 -11.52
N GLU A 485 16.75 -1.00 -12.70
CA GLU A 485 18.03 -1.15 -13.39
C GLU A 485 18.61 0.19 -13.81
N ILE A 486 17.81 1.06 -14.44
CA ILE A 486 18.24 2.41 -14.84
C ILE A 486 18.74 3.22 -13.63
N LEU A 487 18.06 3.14 -12.50
CA LEU A 487 18.47 3.84 -11.28
C LEU A 487 19.76 3.27 -10.67
N ARG A 488 19.93 1.95 -10.70
CA ARG A 488 21.17 1.29 -10.29
C ARG A 488 22.32 1.72 -11.20
N ASP A 489 22.08 1.79 -12.50
CA ASP A 489 23.07 2.16 -13.51
C ASP A 489 23.46 3.65 -13.39
N LEU A 490 22.52 4.53 -13.02
CA LEU A 490 22.83 5.92 -12.67
C LEU A 490 23.76 5.98 -11.43
N ARG A 491 23.47 5.23 -10.38
CA ARG A 491 24.30 5.17 -9.17
C ARG A 491 25.70 4.61 -9.44
N SER A 492 25.80 3.56 -10.25
CA SER A 492 27.08 2.94 -10.63
C SER A 492 27.92 3.78 -11.59
N GLY A 493 27.34 4.82 -12.23
CA GLY A 493 28.02 5.68 -13.20
C GLY A 493 28.02 5.13 -14.62
N THR A 494 27.19 4.17 -14.92
CA THR A 494 26.89 3.76 -16.30
C THR A 494 26.26 4.92 -17.07
N TYR A 495 25.39 5.67 -16.39
CA TYR A 495 24.83 6.95 -16.83
C TYR A 495 25.25 8.06 -15.88
N ASP A 496 25.45 9.26 -16.41
CA ASP A 496 25.76 10.48 -15.65
C ASP A 496 24.53 11.37 -15.49
N VAL A 497 23.60 11.28 -16.44
CA VAL A 497 22.39 12.09 -16.52
C VAL A 497 21.15 11.22 -16.67
N LEU A 498 20.12 11.57 -15.92
CA LEU A 498 18.80 10.99 -16.07
C LEU A 498 17.78 12.06 -16.41
N VAL A 499 17.11 11.92 -17.54
CA VAL A 499 16.05 12.83 -18.02
C VAL A 499 14.69 12.20 -17.80
N GLY A 500 13.71 12.96 -17.32
CA GLY A 500 12.36 12.42 -17.17
C GLY A 500 11.27 13.44 -16.93
N ILE A 501 10.02 13.05 -17.17
CA ILE A 501 8.87 13.91 -16.97
C ILE A 501 8.57 14.06 -15.48
N ASN A 502 8.50 12.95 -14.79
CA ASN A 502 8.16 12.88 -13.38
C ASN A 502 9.18 11.98 -12.66
N LEU A 503 10.31 12.59 -12.32
CA LEU A 503 11.35 11.98 -11.49
C LEU A 503 10.98 12.00 -9.99
N LEU A 504 9.75 12.46 -9.68
CA LEU A 504 9.26 12.71 -8.32
C LEU A 504 8.67 11.47 -7.64
N ARG A 505 8.52 10.36 -8.37
CA ARG A 505 7.93 9.18 -7.73
C ARG A 505 8.73 8.83 -6.48
N GLU A 506 8.00 8.69 -5.39
CA GLU A 506 8.49 8.51 -4.02
C GLU A 506 9.49 7.34 -3.96
N GLY A 507 10.42 7.39 -3.02
CA GLY A 507 11.40 6.32 -2.78
C GLY A 507 12.68 6.38 -3.62
N LEU A 508 13.01 7.52 -4.26
CA LEU A 508 14.33 7.73 -4.88
C LEU A 508 15.29 8.33 -3.85
N ASP A 509 16.28 7.53 -3.48
CA ASP A 509 17.42 7.94 -2.65
C ASP A 509 18.69 7.91 -3.51
N LEU A 510 19.14 9.10 -3.91
CA LEU A 510 20.27 9.29 -4.83
C LEU A 510 21.23 10.34 -4.26
N PRO A 511 22.09 9.98 -3.30
CA PRO A 511 23.06 10.92 -2.71
C PRO A 511 24.11 11.38 -3.73
N GLU A 512 24.29 10.66 -4.82
CA GLU A 512 25.21 10.98 -5.91
C GLU A 512 24.71 12.16 -6.77
N VAL A 513 23.44 12.55 -6.66
CA VAL A 513 22.84 13.63 -7.43
C VAL A 513 23.15 14.98 -6.79
N SER A 514 23.99 15.77 -7.43
CA SER A 514 24.34 17.13 -6.99
C SER A 514 23.58 18.22 -7.76
N LEU A 515 23.06 17.94 -8.94
CA LEU A 515 22.30 18.89 -9.75
C LEU A 515 20.93 18.35 -10.13
N VAL A 516 19.92 19.18 -9.91
CA VAL A 516 18.57 18.99 -10.48
C VAL A 516 18.26 20.17 -11.37
N ALA A 517 18.01 19.90 -12.65
CA ALA A 517 17.63 20.91 -13.65
C ALA A 517 16.13 20.77 -13.98
N ILE A 518 15.40 21.86 -13.87
CA ILE A 518 13.97 21.93 -14.16
C ILE A 518 13.77 22.80 -15.39
N LEU A 519 13.52 22.17 -16.54
CA LEU A 519 13.26 22.89 -17.78
C LEU A 519 11.82 23.43 -17.80
N ASP A 520 11.64 24.61 -18.41
CA ASP A 520 10.34 25.26 -18.52
C ASP A 520 9.59 25.32 -17.16
N ALA A 521 10.28 25.77 -16.12
CA ALA A 521 9.76 25.80 -14.76
C ALA A 521 8.57 26.77 -14.57
N ASP A 522 8.41 27.75 -15.46
CA ASP A 522 7.34 28.72 -15.48
C ASP A 522 6.05 28.23 -16.19
N LYS A 523 6.04 27.05 -16.76
CA LYS A 523 4.85 26.45 -17.37
C LYS A 523 3.99 25.80 -16.26
N GLU A 524 3.21 26.63 -15.55
CA GLU A 524 2.35 26.16 -14.47
C GLU A 524 1.42 25.02 -14.91
N GLY A 525 1.28 23.99 -14.04
CA GLY A 525 0.47 22.82 -14.27
C GLY A 525 0.79 21.74 -13.24
N PHE A 526 0.23 20.56 -13.42
CA PHE A 526 0.39 19.44 -12.47
C PHE A 526 1.85 19.10 -12.16
N LEU A 527 2.76 19.23 -13.14
CA LEU A 527 4.18 18.94 -12.99
C LEU A 527 5.03 20.12 -12.48
N ARG A 528 4.47 21.30 -12.40
CA ARG A 528 5.15 22.56 -12.03
C ARG A 528 4.34 23.34 -10.97
N ASN A 529 3.53 22.65 -10.17
CA ASN A 529 2.93 23.23 -8.97
C ASN A 529 3.97 23.30 -7.83
N ASP A 530 3.64 24.00 -6.77
CA ASP A 530 4.50 24.21 -5.60
C ASP A 530 4.96 22.90 -4.97
N THR A 531 4.07 21.95 -4.74
CA THR A 531 4.37 20.62 -4.21
C THR A 531 5.38 19.88 -5.08
N SER A 532 5.13 19.82 -6.40
CA SER A 532 6.01 19.14 -7.36
C SER A 532 7.40 19.79 -7.42
N LEU A 533 7.47 21.11 -7.40
CA LEU A 533 8.75 21.82 -7.40
C LEU A 533 9.54 21.58 -6.11
N ILE A 534 8.93 21.70 -4.92
CA ILE A 534 9.59 21.44 -3.64
C ILE A 534 10.12 19.98 -3.58
N GLN A 535 9.33 19.04 -4.04
CA GLN A 535 9.72 17.62 -4.07
C GLN A 535 10.89 17.36 -5.02
N THR A 536 10.87 18.02 -6.19
CA THR A 536 11.96 17.95 -7.18
C THR A 536 13.24 18.54 -6.59
N CYS A 537 13.16 19.72 -5.98
CA CYS A 537 14.29 20.36 -5.30
C CYS A 537 14.88 19.46 -4.21
N GLY A 538 14.03 18.78 -3.45
CA GLY A 538 14.44 17.86 -2.40
C GLY A 538 15.27 16.66 -2.87
N ARG A 539 15.33 16.38 -4.19
CA ARG A 539 16.19 15.31 -4.72
C ARG A 539 17.69 15.66 -4.66
N ALA A 540 18.05 16.93 -4.73
CA ALA A 540 19.42 17.38 -4.52
C ALA A 540 19.79 17.62 -3.06
N ALA A 541 18.85 17.53 -2.13
CA ALA A 541 19.07 17.81 -0.70
C ALA A 541 19.85 16.71 0.05
N ARG A 542 20.26 15.66 -0.61
CA ARG A 542 21.08 14.56 -0.06
C ARG A 542 22.55 14.65 -0.45
N ASN A 543 22.90 15.64 -1.24
CA ASN A 543 24.27 15.96 -1.63
C ASN A 543 24.71 17.26 -0.95
N VAL A 544 25.94 17.29 -0.45
CA VAL A 544 26.52 18.48 0.22
C VAL A 544 26.58 19.67 -0.74
N GLU A 545 26.90 19.43 -2.01
CA GLU A 545 26.98 20.42 -3.08
C GLU A 545 25.68 20.53 -3.90
N GLY A 546 24.56 20.14 -3.28
CA GLY A 546 23.25 20.12 -3.94
C GLY A 546 22.83 21.48 -4.50
N LYS A 547 22.49 21.50 -5.78
CA LYS A 547 22.05 22.68 -6.52
C LYS A 547 20.81 22.36 -7.37
N VAL A 548 19.92 23.32 -7.48
CA VAL A 548 18.76 23.24 -8.38
C VAL A 548 18.76 24.45 -9.32
N ILE A 549 18.59 24.20 -10.60
CA ILE A 549 18.43 25.25 -11.61
C ILE A 549 17.02 25.15 -12.17
N MET A 550 16.26 26.24 -12.07
CA MET A 550 14.95 26.41 -12.68
C MET A 550 15.10 27.30 -13.91
N TYR A 551 14.87 26.74 -15.08
CA TYR A 551 14.86 27.54 -16.31
C TYR A 551 13.48 28.14 -16.51
N ALA A 552 13.40 29.46 -16.42
CA ALA A 552 12.15 30.22 -16.47
C ALA A 552 12.40 31.66 -16.90
N ASP A 553 11.51 32.19 -17.73
CA ASP A 553 11.53 33.60 -18.10
C ASP A 553 10.77 34.45 -17.07
N ASN A 554 9.79 33.85 -16.39
CA ASN A 554 9.01 34.51 -15.35
C ASN A 554 8.95 33.65 -14.08
N VAL A 555 9.10 34.26 -12.91
CA VAL A 555 8.95 33.56 -11.64
C VAL A 555 7.47 33.47 -11.27
N THR A 556 6.90 32.30 -11.40
CA THR A 556 5.48 32.03 -11.09
C THR A 556 5.19 31.99 -9.59
N ARG A 557 3.91 31.90 -9.22
CA ARG A 557 3.50 31.75 -7.81
C ARG A 557 4.07 30.46 -7.22
N SER A 558 3.96 29.35 -7.94
CA SER A 558 4.45 28.04 -7.50
C SER A 558 5.97 28.03 -7.32
N MET A 559 6.71 28.68 -8.23
CA MET A 559 8.16 28.85 -8.08
C MET A 559 8.51 29.67 -6.84
N LYS A 560 7.82 30.81 -6.60
CA LYS A 560 8.05 31.64 -5.40
C LYS A 560 7.84 30.85 -4.12
N SER A 561 6.77 30.05 -4.04
CA SER A 561 6.48 29.19 -2.92
C SER A 561 7.61 28.18 -2.69
N ALA A 562 8.04 27.49 -3.76
CA ALA A 562 9.12 26.50 -3.68
C ALA A 562 10.47 27.11 -3.27
N ILE A 563 10.83 28.27 -3.83
CA ILE A 563 12.07 28.98 -3.47
C ILE A 563 12.02 29.43 -2.00
N SER A 564 10.93 30.06 -1.58
CA SER A 564 10.80 30.56 -0.20
C SER A 564 10.84 29.42 0.83
N GLU A 565 10.17 28.31 0.57
CA GLU A 565 10.15 27.17 1.49
C GLU A 565 11.52 26.48 1.54
N THR A 566 12.18 26.27 0.40
CA THR A 566 13.52 25.67 0.37
C THR A 566 14.55 26.57 1.10
N GLU A 567 14.47 27.88 0.91
CA GLU A 567 15.34 28.83 1.60
C GLU A 567 15.05 28.87 3.11
N ARG A 568 13.79 28.83 3.56
CA ARG A 568 13.41 28.72 4.98
C ARG A 568 14.06 27.46 5.61
N ARG A 569 13.94 26.32 4.94
CA ARG A 569 14.51 25.05 5.40
C ARG A 569 16.03 25.13 5.45
N ARG A 570 16.65 25.68 4.42
CA ARG A 570 18.10 25.87 4.33
C ARG A 570 18.62 26.72 5.51
N GLN A 571 18.03 27.86 5.77
CA GLN A 571 18.42 28.77 6.86
C GLN A 571 18.25 28.11 8.23
N LYS A 572 17.14 27.40 8.47
CA LYS A 572 16.92 26.67 9.73
C LYS A 572 18.00 25.60 9.96
N GLN A 573 18.36 24.83 8.93
CA GLN A 573 19.42 23.82 9.00
C GLN A 573 20.79 24.45 9.24
N MET A 574 21.13 25.49 8.50
CA MET A 574 22.44 26.20 8.66
C MET A 574 22.62 26.73 10.07
N LYS A 575 21.59 27.42 10.60
CA LYS A 575 21.61 27.93 11.99
C LYS A 575 21.79 26.81 13.00
N TYR A 576 21.14 25.67 12.79
CA TYR A 576 21.32 24.52 13.65
C TYR A 576 22.75 23.96 13.57
N ASN A 577 23.31 23.82 12.37
CA ASN A 577 24.68 23.35 12.15
C ASN A 577 25.70 24.27 12.83
N GLU A 578 25.56 25.58 12.69
CA GLU A 578 26.41 26.57 13.34
C GLU A 578 26.34 26.47 14.87
N THR A 579 25.14 26.34 15.44
CA THR A 579 24.92 26.26 16.88
C THR A 579 25.53 25.01 17.50
N HIS A 580 25.50 23.88 16.75
CA HIS A 580 25.95 22.56 17.24
C HIS A 580 27.28 22.09 16.65
N GLU A 581 27.99 22.97 15.91
CA GLU A 581 29.26 22.68 15.24
C GLU A 581 29.22 21.43 14.35
N ILE A 582 28.09 21.23 13.63
CA ILE A 582 27.90 20.07 12.75
C ILE A 582 28.46 20.38 11.36
N ILE A 583 29.33 19.49 10.87
CA ILE A 583 29.82 19.51 9.51
C ILE A 583 28.91 18.57 8.68
N PRO A 584 28.23 19.05 7.61
CA PRO A 584 27.40 18.23 6.76
C PRO A 584 28.17 17.03 6.17
N LYS A 585 27.56 15.86 6.22
CA LYS A 585 28.15 14.61 5.70
C LYS A 585 27.19 13.85 4.82
#